data_35bde11bcfa441018929838ccec99d40
#
_entry.id   35bde11bcfa441018929838ccec99d40
#
_cell.length_a   1.000
_cell.length_b   1.000
_cell.length_c   1.000
_cell.angle_alpha   90.00
_cell.angle_beta   90.00
_cell.angle_gamma   90.00
#
_symmetry.space_group_name_H-M   'P 1'
#
loop_
_entity.id
_entity.type
_entity.pdbx_description
1 polymer ?
#
loop_
_entity_poly.entity_id
_entity_poly.type
_entity_poly.pdbx_seq_one_letter_code
_entity_poly.pdbx_strand_id
1 'polypeptide(L)'
;MIADVFRAARPLYGLRVLEVNATFHGGGVAGMLHSLIPLMNDVGIDANWNLLYGDPALFQVTKKLHNAMQGEPVELTEREVDDYLRVNEAFARYSPVAGHDVIIVHDPQPLPMIRYHQRVNQWIWRCHIDISSPHPAVWEMLKPFILRYDAVVVSSEAFRKPDLPAQTHIIPPAIDPLSALNRELSPAEVDRKLREYRIPRDKPILLQVSRFDKWKDPLGVLQVYAQVKQAVDCRLVMVGNMATDDPEGPQIFAQVQGQAGGLEDVQLITETDPLLVNALQKQAAVVLQLSRREGFGLTVSEALWKTTPVVATHVGGIPLQVIHGQTGYLVEPQDYGGAATLVMKLLRDPELRRQIGAQGREHVRQRFLMPKLLLDWLNMLAELA
;
A
#
# COMPACT_ATOMS: atom_id res chain seq x y z
N MET A 1 9.50 -22.98 -2.49
CA MET A 1 9.37 -21.73 -1.68
C MET A 1 9.55 -21.97 -0.18
N ILE A 2 8.76 -22.78 0.53
CA ILE A 2 8.95 -22.97 2.00
C ILE A 2 10.36 -23.49 2.32
N ALA A 3 10.83 -24.55 1.63
CA ALA A 3 12.19 -25.05 1.81
C ALA A 3 13.29 -23.99 1.51
N ASP A 4 13.04 -23.09 0.58
CA ASP A 4 13.98 -22.01 0.24
C ASP A 4 14.00 -20.95 1.33
N VAL A 5 12.84 -20.65 1.95
CA VAL A 5 12.75 -19.73 3.10
C VAL A 5 13.60 -20.27 4.27
N PHE A 6 13.41 -21.53 4.67
CA PHE A 6 14.22 -22.11 5.76
C PHE A 6 15.71 -22.19 5.42
N ARG A 7 16.06 -22.42 4.14
CA ARG A 7 17.45 -22.42 3.70
C ARG A 7 18.08 -21.03 3.81
N ALA A 8 17.35 -19.98 3.37
CA ALA A 8 17.80 -18.60 3.44
C ALA A 8 17.87 -18.08 4.89
N ALA A 9 16.97 -18.52 5.76
CA ALA A 9 16.94 -18.13 7.17
C ALA A 9 18.09 -18.74 7.99
N ARG A 10 18.59 -19.93 7.61
CA ARG A 10 19.58 -20.67 8.41
C ARG A 10 20.83 -19.87 8.82
N PRO A 11 21.50 -19.10 7.93
CA PRO A 11 22.66 -18.29 8.31
C PRO A 11 22.30 -17.09 9.19
N LEU A 12 21.02 -16.72 9.26
CA LEU A 12 20.51 -15.55 9.98
C LEU A 12 19.86 -15.92 11.32
N TYR A 13 19.97 -17.17 11.76
CA TYR A 13 19.36 -17.62 13.01
C TYR A 13 19.86 -16.83 14.21
N GLY A 14 18.94 -16.23 14.98
CA GLY A 14 19.24 -15.38 16.13
C GLY A 14 19.58 -13.92 15.76
N LEU A 15 19.54 -13.54 14.47
CA LEU A 15 19.69 -12.15 14.06
C LEU A 15 18.56 -11.30 14.68
N ARG A 16 18.92 -10.21 15.34
CA ARG A 16 17.98 -9.32 16.02
C ARG A 16 17.62 -8.15 15.09
N VAL A 17 16.38 -8.08 14.69
CA VAL A 17 15.85 -7.07 13.74
C VAL A 17 14.86 -6.16 14.45
N LEU A 18 15.01 -4.85 14.31
CA LEU A 18 14.06 -3.86 14.79
C LEU A 18 13.37 -3.19 13.60
N GLU A 19 12.07 -3.43 13.46
CA GLU A 19 11.20 -2.73 12.52
C GLU A 19 10.67 -1.44 13.16
N VAL A 20 10.79 -0.31 12.48
CA VAL A 20 10.39 1.01 12.99
C VAL A 20 9.47 1.71 11.99
N ASN A 21 8.23 2.00 12.39
CA ASN A 21 7.30 2.82 11.62
C ASN A 21 6.49 3.77 12.52
N ALA A 22 5.51 4.51 11.94
CA ALA A 22 4.74 5.51 12.67
C ALA A 22 3.30 5.10 13.02
N THR A 23 2.82 3.93 12.57
CA THR A 23 1.43 3.49 12.81
C THR A 23 1.35 2.00 13.10
N PHE A 24 0.56 1.61 14.11
CA PHE A 24 0.29 0.21 14.42
C PHE A 24 -0.94 -0.33 13.69
N HIS A 25 -1.90 0.54 13.39
CA HIS A 25 -3.15 0.21 12.71
C HIS A 25 -3.37 1.12 11.50
N GLY A 26 -4.06 0.58 10.51
CA GLY A 26 -4.37 1.30 9.27
C GLY A 26 -3.22 1.33 8.28
N GLY A 27 -3.55 1.29 7.00
CA GLY A 27 -2.58 1.32 5.91
C GLY A 27 -1.86 -0.01 5.64
N GLY A 28 -1.23 -0.06 4.48
CA GLY A 28 -0.58 -1.28 3.97
C GLY A 28 0.67 -1.69 4.75
N VAL A 29 1.45 -0.72 5.28
CA VAL A 29 2.71 -1.00 5.98
C VAL A 29 2.44 -1.74 7.29
N ALA A 30 1.55 -1.22 8.14
CA ALA A 30 1.18 -1.88 9.39
C ALA A 30 0.60 -3.27 9.15
N GLY A 31 -0.33 -3.40 8.18
CA GLY A 31 -0.91 -4.71 7.81
C GLY A 31 0.14 -5.73 7.36
N MET A 32 1.14 -5.30 6.61
CA MET A 32 2.26 -6.14 6.19
C MET A 32 3.14 -6.56 7.38
N LEU A 33 3.49 -5.64 8.28
CA LEU A 33 4.34 -5.92 9.45
C LEU A 33 3.67 -6.88 10.44
N HIS A 34 2.34 -6.79 10.62
CA HIS A 34 1.58 -7.74 11.42
C HIS A 34 1.75 -9.20 10.97
N SER A 35 2.00 -9.44 9.69
CA SER A 35 2.26 -10.79 9.16
C SER A 35 3.74 -11.10 9.02
N LEU A 36 4.57 -10.13 8.60
CA LEU A 36 5.99 -10.35 8.34
C LEU A 36 6.79 -10.64 9.62
N ILE A 37 6.56 -9.87 10.69
CA ILE A 37 7.28 -10.04 11.97
C ILE A 37 7.08 -11.43 12.58
N PRO A 38 5.85 -11.95 12.74
CA PRO A 38 5.66 -13.32 13.19
C PRO A 38 6.35 -14.36 12.29
N LEU A 39 6.31 -14.18 10.96
CA LEU A 39 6.98 -15.09 10.03
C LEU A 39 8.52 -15.04 10.15
N MET A 40 9.11 -13.86 10.40
CA MET A 40 10.54 -13.73 10.71
C MET A 40 10.88 -14.50 12.00
N ASN A 41 10.06 -14.36 13.04
CA ASN A 41 10.26 -15.07 14.30
C ASN A 41 10.11 -16.58 14.14
N ASP A 42 9.17 -17.07 13.33
CA ASP A 42 8.96 -18.49 13.06
C ASP A 42 10.16 -19.16 12.37
N VAL A 43 10.98 -18.40 11.65
CA VAL A 43 12.17 -18.91 10.98
C VAL A 43 13.46 -18.65 11.76
N GLY A 44 13.34 -18.15 13.00
CA GLY A 44 14.46 -18.02 13.96
C GLY A 44 15.18 -16.66 13.93
N ILE A 45 14.58 -15.63 13.36
CA ILE A 45 15.01 -14.24 13.49
C ILE A 45 14.29 -13.62 14.70
N ASP A 46 15.01 -12.89 15.54
CA ASP A 46 14.40 -12.14 16.65
C ASP A 46 13.94 -10.75 16.15
N ALA A 47 12.76 -10.73 15.54
CA ALA A 47 12.17 -9.52 14.96
C ALA A 47 11.24 -8.82 15.95
N ASN A 48 11.50 -7.55 16.19
CA ASN A 48 10.77 -6.68 17.08
C ASN A 48 10.18 -5.47 16.33
N TRP A 49 9.16 -4.83 16.92
CA TRP A 49 8.49 -3.70 16.31
C TRP A 49 8.42 -2.50 17.27
N ASN A 50 8.95 -1.36 16.83
CA ASN A 50 8.88 -0.10 17.58
C ASN A 50 8.12 0.97 16.78
N LEU A 51 7.36 1.80 17.50
CA LEU A 51 6.48 2.80 16.90
C LEU A 51 6.92 4.21 17.27
N LEU A 52 7.07 5.05 16.25
CA LEU A 52 7.21 6.49 16.43
C LEU A 52 5.85 7.06 16.82
N TYR A 53 5.69 7.45 18.07
CA TYR A 53 4.50 8.16 18.53
C TYR A 53 4.64 9.65 18.22
N GLY A 54 3.61 10.20 17.57
CA GLY A 54 3.52 11.61 17.24
C GLY A 54 2.18 12.21 17.66
N ASP A 55 2.18 13.51 17.88
CA ASP A 55 0.97 14.30 18.03
C ASP A 55 0.36 14.66 16.64
N PRO A 56 -0.86 15.22 16.58
CA PRO A 56 -1.46 15.63 15.31
C PRO A 56 -0.63 16.63 14.52
N ALA A 57 0.18 17.47 15.19
CA ALA A 57 1.05 18.45 14.49
C ALA A 57 2.17 17.73 13.72
N LEU A 58 2.80 16.70 14.31
CA LEU A 58 3.77 15.89 13.60
C LEU A 58 3.13 15.23 12.35
N PHE A 59 1.93 14.67 12.48
CA PHE A 59 1.27 14.00 11.35
C PHE A 59 0.89 14.96 10.24
N GLN A 60 0.60 16.22 10.53
CA GLN A 60 0.44 17.27 9.50
C GLN A 60 1.75 17.50 8.73
N VAL A 61 2.87 17.61 9.43
CA VAL A 61 4.19 17.79 8.80
C VAL A 61 4.57 16.56 7.96
N THR A 62 4.42 15.36 8.54
CA THR A 62 4.78 14.13 7.82
C THR A 62 3.85 13.83 6.64
N LYS A 63 2.58 14.29 6.67
CA LYS A 63 1.70 14.26 5.49
C LYS A 63 2.19 15.18 4.39
N LYS A 64 2.66 16.40 4.73
CA LYS A 64 3.31 17.30 3.76
C LYS A 64 4.54 16.63 3.13
N LEU A 65 5.40 16.00 3.97
CA LEU A 65 6.56 15.25 3.47
C LEU A 65 6.15 14.11 2.53
N HIS A 66 5.14 13.32 2.91
CA HIS A 66 4.60 12.23 2.08
C HIS A 66 4.10 12.76 0.73
N ASN A 67 3.32 13.83 0.72
CA ASN A 67 2.81 14.45 -0.50
C ASN A 67 3.95 14.98 -1.39
N ALA A 68 4.92 15.66 -0.78
CA ALA A 68 6.09 16.20 -1.49
C ALA A 68 6.98 15.09 -2.08
N MET A 69 7.14 13.96 -1.39
CA MET A 69 7.85 12.80 -1.93
C MET A 69 7.15 12.23 -3.17
N GLN A 70 5.84 12.42 -3.30
CA GLN A 70 5.06 12.07 -4.50
C GLN A 70 5.01 13.21 -5.54
N GLY A 71 5.77 14.29 -5.34
CA GLY A 71 5.93 15.39 -6.32
C GLY A 71 5.03 16.60 -6.10
N GLU A 72 4.26 16.64 -5.01
CA GLU A 72 3.45 17.82 -4.70
C GLU A 72 4.34 19.00 -4.27
N PRO A 73 4.12 20.20 -4.83
CA PRO A 73 4.75 21.41 -4.31
C PRO A 73 4.28 21.67 -2.88
N VAL A 74 5.22 21.69 -1.94
CA VAL A 74 4.93 21.92 -0.52
C VAL A 74 5.97 22.85 0.04
N GLU A 75 5.53 23.83 0.82
CA GLU A 75 6.41 24.66 1.63
C GLU A 75 6.42 24.13 3.08
N LEU A 76 7.61 23.88 3.58
CA LEU A 76 7.85 23.55 4.98
C LEU A 76 8.46 24.76 5.65
N THR A 77 7.86 25.20 6.74
CA THR A 77 8.43 26.24 7.58
C THR A 77 9.62 25.69 8.38
N GLU A 78 10.56 26.56 8.78
CA GLU A 78 11.66 26.16 9.66
C GLU A 78 11.14 25.48 10.95
N ARG A 79 10.07 26.01 11.52
CA ARG A 79 9.44 25.44 12.71
C ARG A 79 8.92 24.00 12.48
N GLU A 80 8.29 23.73 11.34
CA GLU A 80 7.81 22.38 11.00
C GLU A 80 8.99 21.39 10.86
N VAL A 81 10.09 21.83 10.24
CA VAL A 81 11.31 21.03 10.14
C VAL A 81 11.91 20.77 11.54
N ASP A 82 12.01 21.79 12.37
CA ASP A 82 12.52 21.66 13.74
C ASP A 82 11.64 20.73 14.60
N ASP A 83 10.32 20.85 14.52
CA ASP A 83 9.39 19.97 15.22
C ASP A 83 9.54 18.51 14.77
N TYR A 84 9.66 18.27 13.47
CA TYR A 84 9.92 16.94 12.90
C TYR A 84 11.23 16.34 13.42
N LEU A 85 12.31 17.11 13.44
CA LEU A 85 13.61 16.68 13.94
C LEU A 85 13.58 16.44 15.45
N ARG A 86 12.95 17.33 16.22
CA ARG A 86 12.84 17.22 17.69
C ARG A 86 12.06 15.97 18.12
N VAL A 87 10.97 15.63 17.43
CA VAL A 87 10.22 14.40 17.73
C VAL A 87 11.08 13.16 17.43
N ASN A 88 11.80 13.16 16.32
CA ASN A 88 12.70 12.07 15.98
C ASN A 88 13.88 11.94 16.96
N GLU A 89 14.42 13.06 17.46
CA GLU A 89 15.44 13.07 18.51
C GLU A 89 14.91 12.44 19.82
N ALA A 90 13.73 12.88 20.26
CA ALA A 90 13.10 12.34 21.46
C ALA A 90 12.83 10.84 21.31
N PHE A 91 12.29 10.41 20.18
CA PHE A 91 12.04 9.00 19.90
C PHE A 91 13.33 8.16 19.89
N ALA A 92 14.40 8.66 19.26
CA ALA A 92 15.67 7.98 19.20
C ALA A 92 16.25 7.68 20.58
N ARG A 93 16.07 8.56 21.57
CA ARG A 93 16.55 8.36 22.95
C ARG A 93 15.93 7.16 23.67
N TYR A 94 14.71 6.76 23.30
CA TYR A 94 13.97 5.66 23.92
C TYR A 94 13.92 4.40 23.03
N SER A 95 14.38 4.49 21.79
CA SER A 95 14.37 3.36 20.86
C SER A 95 15.45 2.33 21.25
N PRO A 96 15.12 1.03 21.34
CA PRO A 96 16.03 -0.02 21.82
C PRO A 96 17.02 -0.47 20.72
N VAL A 97 17.61 0.48 19.99
CA VAL A 97 18.49 0.24 18.84
C VAL A 97 19.72 -0.60 19.23
N ALA A 98 20.34 -0.33 20.39
CA ALA A 98 21.55 -1.02 20.85
C ALA A 98 21.36 -2.54 21.07
N GLY A 99 20.11 -2.99 21.22
CA GLY A 99 19.77 -4.39 21.40
C GLY A 99 19.63 -5.19 20.10
N HIS A 100 19.75 -4.54 18.92
CA HIS A 100 19.48 -5.16 17.63
C HIS A 100 20.67 -5.07 16.69
N ASP A 101 20.77 -6.01 15.77
CA ASP A 101 21.84 -6.07 14.77
C ASP A 101 21.47 -5.29 13.50
N VAL A 102 20.17 -5.31 13.14
CA VAL A 102 19.62 -4.62 11.98
C VAL A 102 18.44 -3.73 12.39
N ILE A 103 18.41 -2.50 11.89
CA ILE A 103 17.32 -1.54 12.11
C ILE A 103 16.69 -1.22 10.76
N ILE A 104 15.42 -1.53 10.59
CA ILE A 104 14.65 -1.25 9.37
C ILE A 104 13.67 -0.11 9.65
N VAL A 105 13.87 1.02 9.01
CA VAL A 105 13.08 2.24 9.21
C VAL A 105 12.17 2.46 8.01
N HIS A 106 10.86 2.55 8.27
CA HIS A 106 9.83 2.66 7.24
C HIS A 106 9.41 4.11 7.00
N ASP A 107 9.47 4.51 5.74
CA ASP A 107 8.97 5.80 5.23
C ASP A 107 9.66 7.05 5.85
N PRO A 108 9.20 8.28 5.56
CA PRO A 108 9.89 9.47 6.04
C PRO A 108 9.64 9.80 7.52
N GLN A 109 8.58 9.25 8.14
CA GLN A 109 8.21 9.67 9.49
C GLN A 109 9.34 9.46 10.51
N PRO A 110 9.95 8.27 10.66
CA PRO A 110 11.07 8.03 11.56
C PRO A 110 12.45 8.19 10.88
N LEU A 111 12.50 8.59 9.62
CA LEU A 111 13.74 8.64 8.84
C LEU A 111 14.91 9.38 9.54
N PRO A 112 14.74 10.55 10.19
CA PRO A 112 15.85 11.25 10.82
C PRO A 112 16.41 10.60 12.07
N MET A 113 15.75 9.58 12.66
CA MET A 113 16.21 8.96 13.91
C MET A 113 17.65 8.46 13.84
N ILE A 114 18.11 8.00 12.67
CA ILE A 114 19.47 7.55 12.42
C ILE A 114 20.53 8.62 12.79
N ARG A 115 20.18 9.91 12.71
CA ARG A 115 21.09 11.03 13.03
C ARG A 115 21.56 11.00 14.50
N TYR A 116 20.71 10.46 15.38
CA TYR A 116 20.87 10.50 16.82
C TYR A 116 21.47 9.20 17.41
N HIS A 117 21.84 8.26 16.56
CA HIS A 117 22.46 6.99 16.95
C HIS A 117 23.91 6.87 16.46
N GLN A 118 24.73 6.17 17.23
CA GLN A 118 26.03 5.70 16.76
C GLN A 118 25.81 4.55 15.76
N ARG A 119 26.57 4.54 14.68
CA ARG A 119 26.43 3.54 13.61
C ARG A 119 27.21 2.27 13.96
N VAL A 120 26.69 1.48 14.87
CA VAL A 120 27.23 0.16 15.26
C VAL A 120 26.38 -1.01 14.75
N ASN A 121 25.23 -0.71 14.14
CA ASN A 121 24.24 -1.63 13.60
C ASN A 121 24.12 -1.43 12.10
N GLN A 122 23.51 -2.39 11.39
CA GLN A 122 23.07 -2.22 10.00
C GLN A 122 21.76 -1.41 9.96
N TRP A 123 21.71 -0.37 9.14
CA TRP A 123 20.55 0.48 9.00
C TRP A 123 19.98 0.42 7.59
N ILE A 124 18.72 0.07 7.48
CA ILE A 124 17.98 -0.06 6.22
C ILE A 124 16.82 0.93 6.21
N TRP A 125 16.74 1.75 5.18
CA TRP A 125 15.55 2.57 4.94
C TRP A 125 14.63 1.89 3.96
N ARG A 126 13.40 1.57 4.38
CA ARG A 126 12.33 1.01 3.56
C ARG A 126 11.35 2.10 3.14
N CYS A 127 11.38 2.51 1.88
CA CYS A 127 10.43 3.48 1.33
C CYS A 127 9.28 2.77 0.64
N HIS A 128 8.04 3.04 1.08
CA HIS A 128 6.82 2.50 0.48
C HIS A 128 6.12 3.49 -0.45
N ILE A 129 6.62 4.74 -0.51
CA ILE A 129 6.05 5.86 -1.26
C ILE A 129 6.59 5.86 -2.70
N ASP A 130 5.78 6.36 -3.64
CA ASP A 130 6.26 6.68 -4.99
C ASP A 130 7.21 7.87 -4.96
N ILE A 131 8.51 7.59 -5.06
CA ILE A 131 9.58 8.60 -5.10
C ILE A 131 10.14 8.77 -6.52
N SER A 132 9.41 8.41 -7.57
CA SER A 132 9.88 8.55 -8.95
C SER A 132 10.17 10.00 -9.33
N SER A 133 9.41 10.96 -8.81
CA SER A 133 9.54 12.38 -9.08
C SER A 133 9.22 13.23 -7.83
N PRO A 134 10.05 13.20 -6.77
CA PRO A 134 9.80 13.93 -5.54
C PRO A 134 10.00 15.44 -5.76
N HIS A 135 9.36 16.26 -4.91
CA HIS A 135 9.59 17.70 -4.88
C HIS A 135 11.07 17.97 -4.51
N PRO A 136 11.82 18.73 -5.33
CA PRO A 136 13.27 18.82 -5.18
C PRO A 136 13.73 19.35 -3.81
N ALA A 137 13.10 20.38 -3.28
CA ALA A 137 13.51 20.99 -2.00
C ALA A 137 13.33 20.01 -0.83
N VAL A 138 12.24 19.25 -0.80
CA VAL A 138 12.00 18.25 0.25
C VAL A 138 12.92 17.03 0.07
N TRP A 139 13.17 16.63 -1.16
CA TRP A 139 14.13 15.55 -1.44
C TRP A 139 15.53 15.89 -0.94
N GLU A 140 16.04 17.08 -1.26
CA GLU A 140 17.36 17.53 -0.80
C GLU A 140 17.42 17.71 0.72
N MET A 141 16.31 18.05 1.38
CA MET A 141 16.23 18.10 2.85
C MET A 141 16.30 16.71 3.49
N LEU A 142 15.67 15.70 2.88
CA LEU A 142 15.64 14.32 3.42
C LEU A 142 16.90 13.52 3.07
N LYS A 143 17.52 13.82 1.94
CA LYS A 143 18.68 13.10 1.39
C LYS A 143 19.85 12.94 2.36
N PRO A 144 20.27 13.94 3.17
CA PRO A 144 21.34 13.78 4.15
C PRO A 144 21.06 12.68 5.20
N PHE A 145 19.79 12.40 5.49
CA PHE A 145 19.43 11.29 6.37
C PHE A 145 19.47 9.96 5.61
N ILE A 146 18.92 9.93 4.39
CA ILE A 146 18.88 8.70 3.55
C ILE A 146 20.29 8.19 3.28
N LEU A 147 21.23 9.07 3.00
CA LEU A 147 22.64 8.72 2.74
C LEU A 147 23.39 8.18 3.97
N ARG A 148 22.78 8.22 5.15
CA ARG A 148 23.35 7.58 6.36
C ARG A 148 22.95 6.12 6.50
N TYR A 149 21.94 5.65 5.79
CA TYR A 149 21.52 4.25 5.77
C TYR A 149 22.49 3.41 4.95
N ASP A 150 22.73 2.17 5.37
CA ASP A 150 23.63 1.24 4.68
C ASP A 150 22.98 0.70 3.41
N ALA A 151 21.65 0.49 3.46
CA ALA A 151 20.86 0.07 2.32
C ALA A 151 19.52 0.80 2.25
N VAL A 152 18.97 0.87 1.03
CA VAL A 152 17.63 1.39 0.76
C VAL A 152 16.81 0.29 0.09
N VAL A 153 15.56 0.13 0.51
CA VAL A 153 14.62 -0.80 -0.11
C VAL A 153 13.43 -0.03 -0.67
N VAL A 154 13.15 -0.21 -1.95
CA VAL A 154 12.00 0.37 -2.64
C VAL A 154 11.13 -0.72 -3.28
N SER A 155 9.90 -0.38 -3.65
CA SER A 155 8.93 -1.36 -4.16
C SER A 155 9.04 -1.64 -5.65
N SER A 156 9.67 -0.75 -6.41
CA SER A 156 9.73 -0.82 -7.87
C SER A 156 11.06 -0.26 -8.38
N GLU A 157 11.53 -0.78 -9.52
CA GLU A 157 12.70 -0.23 -10.22
C GLU A 157 12.48 1.25 -10.62
N ALA A 158 11.24 1.65 -10.88
CA ALA A 158 10.89 3.05 -11.17
C ALA A 158 11.20 4.02 -10.01
N PHE A 159 11.41 3.50 -8.80
CA PHE A 159 11.74 4.29 -7.61
C PHE A 159 13.24 4.33 -7.31
N ARG A 160 14.06 3.57 -8.06
CA ARG A 160 15.51 3.65 -7.96
C ARG A 160 15.98 5.03 -8.45
N LYS A 161 16.83 5.65 -7.70
CA LYS A 161 17.42 6.96 -8.03
C LYS A 161 18.94 6.88 -8.02
N PRO A 162 19.60 7.62 -8.90
CA PRO A 162 21.07 7.61 -8.99
C PRO A 162 21.76 8.20 -7.76
N ASP A 163 21.04 8.99 -6.98
CA ASP A 163 21.54 9.66 -5.77
C ASP A 163 21.15 8.93 -4.46
N LEU A 164 20.57 7.72 -4.58
CA LEU A 164 20.39 6.80 -3.44
C LEU A 164 21.69 6.01 -3.17
N PRO A 165 21.85 5.42 -1.97
CA PRO A 165 22.93 4.50 -1.68
C PRO A 165 23.10 3.42 -2.76
N ALA A 166 24.34 3.00 -3.00
CA ALA A 166 24.65 1.96 -4.00
C ALA A 166 23.92 0.64 -3.70
N GLN A 167 23.73 0.30 -2.43
CA GLN A 167 22.93 -0.84 -2.02
C GLN A 167 21.44 -0.48 -1.99
N THR A 168 20.85 -0.37 -3.17
CA THR A 168 19.40 -0.17 -3.32
C THR A 168 18.76 -1.45 -3.83
N HIS A 169 17.90 -2.04 -3.01
CA HIS A 169 17.20 -3.30 -3.28
C HIS A 169 15.74 -3.05 -3.69
N ILE A 170 15.24 -3.91 -4.57
CA ILE A 170 13.84 -3.88 -5.01
C ILE A 170 13.11 -5.05 -4.36
N ILE A 171 12.28 -4.74 -3.36
CA ILE A 171 11.45 -5.74 -2.68
C ILE A 171 10.00 -5.26 -2.73
N PRO A 172 9.16 -5.80 -3.63
CA PRO A 172 7.74 -5.46 -3.68
C PRO A 172 7.03 -5.88 -2.40
N PRO A 173 6.06 -5.10 -1.88
CA PRO A 173 5.16 -5.55 -0.82
C PRO A 173 4.36 -6.78 -1.22
N ALA A 174 3.81 -7.48 -0.21
CA ALA A 174 3.01 -8.68 -0.41
C ALA A 174 1.78 -8.70 0.51
N ILE A 175 0.82 -9.55 0.16
CA ILE A 175 -0.37 -9.79 0.96
C ILE A 175 -0.25 -11.11 1.74
N ASP A 176 -0.88 -11.15 2.91
CA ASP A 176 -1.07 -12.38 3.67
C ASP A 176 -2.37 -13.07 3.23
N PRO A 177 -2.29 -14.26 2.56
CA PRO A 177 -3.46 -14.98 2.08
C PRO A 177 -4.33 -15.57 3.20
N LEU A 178 -3.82 -15.62 4.44
CA LEU A 178 -4.50 -16.18 5.60
C LEU A 178 -5.16 -15.12 6.48
N SER A 179 -4.87 -13.85 6.26
CA SER A 179 -5.47 -12.76 7.00
C SER A 179 -6.98 -12.66 6.80
N ALA A 180 -7.70 -12.03 7.72
CA ALA A 180 -9.14 -11.77 7.58
C ALA A 180 -9.48 -11.07 6.24
N LEU A 181 -8.59 -10.21 5.77
CA LEU A 181 -8.73 -9.50 4.51
C LEU A 181 -8.61 -10.39 3.27
N ASN A 182 -7.83 -11.51 3.32
CA ASN A 182 -7.48 -12.28 2.12
C ASN A 182 -7.80 -13.77 2.19
N ARG A 183 -8.18 -14.30 3.37
CA ARG A 183 -8.55 -15.70 3.50
C ARG A 183 -9.74 -16.06 2.61
N GLU A 184 -9.81 -17.31 2.23
CA GLU A 184 -10.97 -17.79 1.46
C GLU A 184 -12.26 -17.63 2.29
N LEU A 185 -13.29 -17.06 1.68
CA LEU A 185 -14.63 -16.93 2.24
C LEU A 185 -15.59 -17.90 1.52
N SER A 186 -16.41 -18.58 2.29
CA SER A 186 -17.52 -19.35 1.74
C SER A 186 -18.59 -18.42 1.12
N PRO A 187 -19.40 -18.89 0.17
CA PRO A 187 -20.51 -18.11 -0.37
C PRO A 187 -21.46 -17.58 0.71
N ALA A 188 -21.70 -18.35 1.76
CA ALA A 188 -22.56 -17.95 2.88
C ALA A 188 -21.95 -16.82 3.72
N GLU A 189 -20.62 -16.78 3.91
CA GLU A 189 -19.94 -15.69 4.58
C GLU A 189 -20.01 -14.41 3.76
N VAL A 190 -19.78 -14.49 2.45
CA VAL A 190 -19.93 -13.37 1.52
C VAL A 190 -21.35 -12.81 1.59
N ASP A 191 -22.37 -13.66 1.44
CA ASP A 191 -23.78 -13.26 1.48
C ASP A 191 -24.16 -12.60 2.80
N ARG A 192 -23.68 -13.13 3.92
CA ARG A 192 -23.92 -12.55 5.25
C ARG A 192 -23.33 -11.15 5.35
N LYS A 193 -22.08 -10.97 4.93
CA LYS A 193 -21.41 -9.66 4.99
C LYS A 193 -22.09 -8.63 4.09
N LEU A 194 -22.43 -8.97 2.86
CA LEU A 194 -23.12 -8.05 1.97
C LEU A 194 -24.52 -7.64 2.50
N ARG A 195 -25.27 -8.59 3.10
CA ARG A 195 -26.55 -8.27 3.75
C ARG A 195 -26.39 -7.37 4.98
N GLU A 196 -25.38 -7.61 5.81
CA GLU A 196 -25.07 -6.78 6.99
C GLU A 196 -24.91 -5.30 6.61
N TYR A 197 -24.24 -5.04 5.49
CA TYR A 197 -24.02 -3.69 4.95
C TYR A 197 -25.08 -3.26 3.89
N ARG A 198 -26.15 -4.02 3.74
CA ARG A 198 -27.27 -3.75 2.82
C ARG A 198 -26.82 -3.54 1.37
N ILE A 199 -25.87 -4.37 0.92
CA ILE A 199 -25.35 -4.34 -0.46
C ILE A 199 -26.08 -5.40 -1.28
N PRO A 200 -27.00 -5.01 -2.20
CA PRO A 200 -27.72 -5.96 -3.03
C PRO A 200 -26.81 -6.56 -4.11
N ARG A 201 -27.12 -7.78 -4.54
CA ARG A 201 -26.37 -8.55 -5.56
C ARG A 201 -27.10 -8.67 -6.90
N ASP A 202 -28.11 -7.86 -7.10
CA ASP A 202 -28.96 -7.82 -8.28
C ASP A 202 -28.25 -7.29 -9.53
N LYS A 203 -27.17 -6.53 -9.34
CA LYS A 203 -26.37 -5.91 -10.40
C LYS A 203 -24.89 -6.19 -10.23
N PRO A 204 -24.07 -6.16 -11.31
CA PRO A 204 -22.62 -6.17 -11.20
C PRO A 204 -22.11 -5.04 -10.31
N ILE A 205 -21.16 -5.35 -9.41
CA ILE A 205 -20.55 -4.38 -8.51
C ILE A 205 -19.23 -3.92 -9.11
N LEU A 206 -19.06 -2.61 -9.27
CA LEU A 206 -17.78 -1.94 -9.39
C LEU A 206 -17.32 -1.55 -7.99
N LEU A 207 -16.06 -1.76 -7.69
CA LEU A 207 -15.54 -1.56 -6.34
C LEU A 207 -14.27 -0.70 -6.35
N GLN A 208 -14.23 0.30 -5.48
CA GLN A 208 -12.97 0.93 -5.07
C GLN A 208 -12.74 0.65 -3.59
N VAL A 209 -11.55 0.19 -3.23
CA VAL A 209 -11.08 0.06 -1.85
C VAL A 209 -9.84 0.93 -1.68
N SER A 210 -9.98 2.05 -0.99
CA SER A 210 -8.86 2.97 -0.73
C SER A 210 -9.23 3.95 0.38
N ARG A 211 -8.23 4.57 1.02
CA ARG A 211 -8.48 5.78 1.79
C ARG A 211 -9.10 6.85 0.88
N PHE A 212 -9.92 7.74 1.46
CA PHE A 212 -10.38 8.94 0.76
C PHE A 212 -9.24 9.96 0.71
N ASP A 213 -8.37 9.77 -0.25
CA ASP A 213 -7.14 10.51 -0.47
C ASP A 213 -7.11 10.98 -1.94
N LYS A 214 -6.63 12.19 -2.20
CA LYS A 214 -6.56 12.76 -3.56
C LYS A 214 -5.71 11.92 -4.52
N TRP A 215 -4.68 11.23 -4.00
CA TRP A 215 -3.82 10.38 -4.81
C TRP A 215 -4.53 9.10 -5.30
N LYS A 216 -5.61 8.69 -4.62
CA LYS A 216 -6.43 7.54 -5.01
C LYS A 216 -7.52 7.88 -6.02
N ASP A 217 -7.69 9.16 -6.34
CA ASP A 217 -8.62 9.72 -7.31
C ASP A 217 -10.06 9.19 -7.22
N PRO A 218 -10.70 9.25 -6.04
CA PRO A 218 -12.06 8.74 -5.87
C PRO A 218 -13.08 9.51 -6.71
N LEU A 219 -12.83 10.79 -7.03
CA LEU A 219 -13.69 11.58 -7.92
C LEU A 219 -13.58 11.10 -9.37
N GLY A 220 -12.40 10.67 -9.82
CA GLY A 220 -12.21 10.03 -11.12
C GLY A 220 -12.97 8.70 -11.21
N VAL A 221 -13.02 7.93 -10.12
CA VAL A 221 -13.84 6.70 -10.07
C VAL A 221 -15.32 7.00 -10.27
N LEU A 222 -15.86 8.06 -9.65
CA LEU A 222 -17.25 8.49 -9.89
C LEU A 222 -17.49 8.89 -11.34
N GLN A 223 -16.53 9.56 -12.00
CA GLN A 223 -16.62 9.92 -13.43
C GLN A 223 -16.64 8.68 -14.33
N VAL A 224 -15.78 7.69 -14.06
CA VAL A 224 -15.79 6.40 -14.77
C VAL A 224 -17.13 5.70 -14.56
N TYR A 225 -17.59 5.63 -13.32
CA TYR A 225 -18.87 5.01 -13.00
C TYR A 225 -20.04 5.67 -13.74
N ALA A 226 -20.12 7.00 -13.75
CA ALA A 226 -21.17 7.72 -14.45
C ALA A 226 -21.23 7.38 -15.95
N GLN A 227 -20.08 7.24 -16.62
CA GLN A 227 -20.02 6.81 -18.02
C GLN A 227 -20.45 5.36 -18.20
N VAL A 228 -19.98 4.45 -17.33
CA VAL A 228 -20.34 3.02 -17.39
C VAL A 228 -21.85 2.82 -17.15
N LYS A 229 -22.42 3.54 -16.16
CA LYS A 229 -23.84 3.43 -15.77
C LYS A 229 -24.80 3.77 -16.90
N GLN A 230 -24.41 4.68 -17.82
CA GLN A 230 -25.20 4.99 -19.00
C GLN A 230 -25.35 3.81 -19.99
N ALA A 231 -24.41 2.88 -19.99
CA ALA A 231 -24.34 1.79 -20.95
C ALA A 231 -24.58 0.40 -20.35
N VAL A 232 -24.38 0.23 -19.03
CA VAL A 232 -24.52 -1.04 -18.32
C VAL A 232 -25.11 -0.76 -16.95
N ASP A 233 -26.22 -1.43 -16.62
CA ASP A 233 -26.80 -1.31 -15.28
C ASP A 233 -25.90 -2.04 -14.25
N CYS A 234 -25.23 -1.25 -13.43
CA CYS A 234 -24.28 -1.71 -12.42
C CYS A 234 -24.39 -0.86 -11.15
N ARG A 235 -23.68 -1.26 -10.11
CA ARG A 235 -23.57 -0.57 -8.81
C ARG A 235 -22.12 -0.21 -8.53
N LEU A 236 -21.89 0.96 -7.93
CA LEU A 236 -20.58 1.34 -7.38
C LEU A 236 -20.60 1.23 -5.86
N VAL A 237 -19.64 0.52 -5.31
CA VAL A 237 -19.34 0.53 -3.87
C VAL A 237 -17.95 1.11 -3.67
N MET A 238 -17.85 2.13 -2.84
CA MET A 238 -16.56 2.73 -2.46
C MET A 238 -16.37 2.51 -0.97
N VAL A 239 -15.27 1.83 -0.61
CA VAL A 239 -14.92 1.50 0.79
C VAL A 239 -13.60 2.13 1.14
N GLY A 240 -13.58 2.90 2.20
CA GLY A 240 -12.35 3.52 2.67
C GLY A 240 -12.48 4.10 4.07
N ASN A 241 -11.47 3.87 4.91
CA ASN A 241 -11.42 4.53 6.19
C ASN A 241 -10.88 5.96 6.04
N MET A 242 -11.25 6.79 6.98
CA MET A 242 -10.58 8.05 7.25
C MET A 242 -9.46 7.75 8.23
N ALA A 243 -8.23 7.75 7.74
CA ALA A 243 -7.07 7.50 8.58
C ALA A 243 -6.90 8.66 9.59
N THR A 244 -6.60 8.32 10.83
CA THR A 244 -6.41 9.31 11.91
C THR A 244 -5.17 10.20 11.70
N ASP A 245 -4.25 9.73 10.86
CA ASP A 245 -3.02 10.43 10.46
C ASP A 245 -3.16 11.21 9.13
N ASP A 246 -4.36 11.26 8.54
CA ASP A 246 -4.62 11.96 7.28
C ASP A 246 -5.62 13.14 7.47
N PRO A 247 -5.12 14.39 7.61
CA PRO A 247 -5.98 15.55 7.81
C PRO A 247 -6.80 15.94 6.57
N GLU A 248 -6.46 15.46 5.37
CA GLU A 248 -7.17 15.76 4.11
C GLU A 248 -8.38 14.85 3.88
N GLY A 249 -8.40 13.66 4.50
CA GLY A 249 -9.43 12.65 4.29
C GLY A 249 -10.88 13.13 4.42
N PRO A 250 -11.26 13.86 5.49
CA PRO A 250 -12.63 14.36 5.65
C PRO A 250 -13.07 15.31 4.53
N GLN A 251 -12.18 16.17 4.03
CA GLN A 251 -12.49 17.10 2.94
C GLN A 251 -12.71 16.35 1.62
N ILE A 252 -11.84 15.39 1.30
CA ILE A 252 -11.99 14.57 0.09
C ILE A 252 -13.27 13.75 0.18
N PHE A 253 -13.58 13.16 1.33
CA PHE A 253 -14.81 12.40 1.53
C PHE A 253 -16.06 13.26 1.31
N ALA A 254 -16.11 14.49 1.82
CA ALA A 254 -17.22 15.43 1.61
C ALA A 254 -17.43 15.74 0.13
N GLN A 255 -16.35 15.92 -0.65
CA GLN A 255 -16.42 16.11 -2.11
C GLN A 255 -16.99 14.87 -2.81
N VAL A 256 -16.52 13.68 -2.45
CA VAL A 256 -17.01 12.40 -2.98
C VAL A 256 -18.49 12.23 -2.67
N GLN A 257 -18.92 12.50 -1.43
CA GLN A 257 -20.30 12.41 -1.01
C GLN A 257 -21.21 13.38 -1.79
N GLY A 258 -20.76 14.61 -2.01
CA GLY A 258 -21.48 15.61 -2.78
C GLY A 258 -21.71 15.18 -4.23
N GLN A 259 -20.68 14.61 -4.90
CA GLN A 259 -20.81 14.12 -6.28
C GLN A 259 -21.61 12.81 -6.35
N ALA A 260 -21.42 11.90 -5.40
CA ALA A 260 -22.15 10.63 -5.35
C ALA A 260 -23.67 10.83 -5.17
N GLY A 261 -24.10 11.90 -4.48
CA GLY A 261 -25.51 12.23 -4.27
C GLY A 261 -26.32 12.47 -5.55
N GLY A 262 -25.65 12.78 -6.68
CA GLY A 262 -26.27 12.91 -8.00
C GLY A 262 -26.26 11.63 -8.85
N LEU A 263 -25.74 10.51 -8.34
CA LEU A 263 -25.60 9.25 -9.07
C LEU A 263 -26.43 8.15 -8.40
N GLU A 264 -27.11 7.36 -9.22
CA GLU A 264 -27.87 6.20 -8.74
C GLU A 264 -26.93 5.01 -8.41
N ASP A 265 -27.35 4.15 -7.48
CA ASP A 265 -26.65 2.90 -7.13
C ASP A 265 -25.19 3.10 -6.64
N VAL A 266 -24.89 4.23 -6.00
CA VAL A 266 -23.59 4.47 -5.37
C VAL A 266 -23.72 4.29 -3.86
N GLN A 267 -22.84 3.49 -3.27
CA GLN A 267 -22.74 3.30 -1.83
C GLN A 267 -21.33 3.64 -1.33
N LEU A 268 -21.27 4.53 -0.34
CA LEU A 268 -20.02 4.94 0.33
C LEU A 268 -19.98 4.30 1.71
N ILE A 269 -18.86 3.66 2.06
CA ILE A 269 -18.67 2.97 3.33
C ILE A 269 -17.35 3.45 3.93
N THR A 270 -17.40 3.99 5.15
CA THR A 270 -16.23 4.51 5.88
C THR A 270 -15.77 3.61 7.02
N GLU A 271 -16.44 2.50 7.22
CA GLU A 271 -16.14 1.55 8.28
C GLU A 271 -14.94 0.67 7.93
N THR A 272 -14.14 0.33 8.96
CA THR A 272 -13.00 -0.57 8.81
C THR A 272 -13.43 -1.99 9.16
N ASP A 273 -13.87 -2.75 8.17
CA ASP A 273 -14.20 -4.18 8.31
C ASP A 273 -13.43 -5.00 7.25
N PRO A 274 -12.34 -5.68 7.65
CA PRO A 274 -11.55 -6.51 6.72
C PRO A 274 -12.36 -7.62 6.05
N LEU A 275 -13.36 -8.20 6.73
CA LEU A 275 -14.19 -9.24 6.16
C LEU A 275 -15.18 -8.68 5.13
N LEU A 276 -15.67 -7.46 5.32
CA LEU A 276 -16.47 -6.76 4.31
C LEU A 276 -15.65 -6.50 3.06
N VAL A 277 -14.44 -5.94 3.21
CA VAL A 277 -13.54 -5.67 2.07
C VAL A 277 -13.24 -6.96 1.32
N ASN A 278 -12.92 -8.04 2.04
CA ASN A 278 -12.71 -9.37 1.45
C ASN A 278 -13.93 -9.85 0.66
N ALA A 279 -15.13 -9.78 1.25
CA ALA A 279 -16.37 -10.19 0.60
C ALA A 279 -16.68 -9.34 -0.64
N LEU A 280 -16.48 -8.03 -0.55
CA LEU A 280 -16.69 -7.11 -1.67
C LEU A 280 -15.70 -7.37 -2.81
N GLN A 281 -14.41 -7.51 -2.52
CA GLN A 281 -13.41 -7.82 -3.53
C GLN A 281 -13.69 -9.17 -4.20
N LYS A 282 -14.19 -10.17 -3.46
CA LYS A 282 -14.58 -11.47 -4.03
C LYS A 282 -15.85 -11.38 -4.89
N GLN A 283 -16.79 -10.51 -4.54
CA GLN A 283 -18.08 -10.37 -5.23
C GLN A 283 -18.03 -9.37 -6.39
N ALA A 284 -17.11 -8.41 -6.37
CA ALA A 284 -17.02 -7.38 -7.39
C ALA A 284 -16.81 -7.95 -8.80
N ALA A 285 -17.45 -7.35 -9.79
CA ALA A 285 -17.20 -7.66 -11.18
C ALA A 285 -15.86 -7.06 -11.66
N VAL A 286 -15.53 -5.85 -11.18
CA VAL A 286 -14.27 -5.16 -11.48
C VAL A 286 -13.89 -4.30 -10.27
N VAL A 287 -12.62 -4.30 -9.93
CA VAL A 287 -12.02 -3.35 -8.98
C VAL A 287 -11.36 -2.21 -9.75
N LEU A 288 -11.60 -0.98 -9.30
CA LEU A 288 -11.02 0.24 -9.87
C LEU A 288 -9.90 0.76 -8.95
N GLN A 289 -8.71 0.97 -9.50
CA GLN A 289 -7.56 1.57 -8.80
C GLN A 289 -6.98 2.69 -9.65
N LEU A 290 -7.67 3.84 -9.69
CA LEU A 290 -7.35 4.96 -10.57
C LEU A 290 -6.39 5.97 -9.93
N SER A 291 -5.43 5.49 -9.15
CA SER A 291 -4.48 6.32 -8.43
C SER A 291 -3.69 7.23 -9.38
N ARG A 292 -3.49 8.49 -8.99
CA ARG A 292 -2.58 9.44 -9.67
C ARG A 292 -1.13 9.17 -9.34
N ARG A 293 -0.88 8.69 -8.12
CA ARG A 293 0.40 8.20 -7.60
C ARG A 293 0.15 7.00 -6.71
N GLU A 294 1.05 6.03 -6.75
CA GLU A 294 0.92 4.82 -5.94
C GLU A 294 2.28 4.20 -5.64
N GLY A 295 2.57 3.95 -4.36
CA GLY A 295 3.79 3.22 -3.99
C GLY A 295 3.75 1.78 -4.50
N PHE A 296 2.70 1.05 -4.16
CA PHE A 296 2.49 -0.32 -4.66
C PHE A 296 1.02 -0.62 -4.94
N GLY A 297 0.09 -0.31 -4.00
CA GLY A 297 -1.34 -0.58 -4.14
C GLY A 297 -1.69 -2.02 -3.78
N LEU A 298 -1.52 -2.42 -2.53
CA LEU A 298 -1.85 -3.78 -2.05
C LEU A 298 -3.27 -4.23 -2.40
N THR A 299 -4.22 -3.30 -2.46
CA THR A 299 -5.61 -3.52 -2.88
C THR A 299 -5.72 -4.18 -4.26
N VAL A 300 -4.77 -3.91 -5.16
CA VAL A 300 -4.69 -4.56 -6.48
C VAL A 300 -4.36 -6.05 -6.30
N SER A 301 -3.30 -6.39 -5.56
CA SER A 301 -2.96 -7.78 -5.26
C SER A 301 -4.08 -8.51 -4.51
N GLU A 302 -4.76 -7.84 -3.59
CA GLU A 302 -5.90 -8.40 -2.84
C GLU A 302 -7.08 -8.75 -3.76
N ALA A 303 -7.42 -7.87 -4.70
CA ALA A 303 -8.48 -8.12 -5.68
C ALA A 303 -8.11 -9.26 -6.64
N LEU A 304 -6.90 -9.23 -7.20
CA LEU A 304 -6.39 -10.27 -8.09
C LEU A 304 -6.29 -11.62 -7.38
N TRP A 305 -5.91 -11.66 -6.10
CA TRP A 305 -5.90 -12.89 -5.30
C TRP A 305 -7.28 -13.55 -5.21
N LYS A 306 -8.34 -12.75 -5.23
CA LYS A 306 -9.74 -13.19 -5.22
C LYS A 306 -10.32 -13.45 -6.61
N THR A 307 -9.46 -13.52 -7.64
CA THR A 307 -9.85 -13.68 -9.05
C THR A 307 -10.69 -12.55 -9.63
N THR A 308 -10.63 -11.37 -9.02
CA THR A 308 -11.37 -10.20 -9.47
C THR A 308 -10.48 -9.33 -10.35
N PRO A 309 -10.84 -9.09 -11.62
CA PRO A 309 -10.08 -8.23 -12.51
C PRO A 309 -9.99 -6.80 -12.01
N VAL A 310 -8.87 -6.18 -12.31
CA VAL A 310 -8.60 -4.78 -11.94
C VAL A 310 -8.46 -3.93 -13.19
N VAL A 311 -9.09 -2.77 -13.21
CA VAL A 311 -8.78 -1.66 -14.12
C VAL A 311 -8.08 -0.59 -13.30
N ALA A 312 -6.83 -0.31 -13.64
CA ALA A 312 -5.96 0.55 -12.84
C ALA A 312 -5.16 1.53 -13.71
N THR A 313 -4.59 2.53 -13.07
CA THR A 313 -3.67 3.46 -13.73
C THR A 313 -2.25 2.89 -13.79
N HIS A 314 -1.53 3.27 -14.85
CA HIS A 314 -0.13 2.86 -15.09
C HIS A 314 0.83 3.71 -14.27
N VAL A 315 0.77 3.59 -12.93
CA VAL A 315 1.61 4.37 -12.00
C VAL A 315 2.28 3.51 -10.95
N GLY A 316 3.44 3.91 -10.52
CA GLY A 316 4.17 3.35 -9.39
C GLY A 316 4.39 1.83 -9.46
N GLY A 317 3.98 1.12 -8.41
CA GLY A 317 4.07 -0.35 -8.33
C GLY A 317 2.89 -1.11 -8.95
N ILE A 318 1.86 -0.43 -9.45
CA ILE A 318 0.69 -1.10 -10.07
C ILE A 318 1.08 -1.95 -11.28
N PRO A 319 1.96 -1.49 -12.22
CA PRO A 319 2.36 -2.30 -13.38
C PRO A 319 3.11 -3.60 -13.04
N LEU A 320 3.62 -3.74 -11.83
CA LEU A 320 4.18 -5.01 -11.36
C LEU A 320 3.11 -6.07 -11.12
N GLN A 321 1.89 -5.63 -10.77
CA GLN A 321 0.75 -6.48 -10.41
C GLN A 321 -0.21 -6.69 -11.57
N VAL A 322 -0.39 -5.67 -12.42
CA VAL A 322 -1.31 -5.69 -13.56
C VAL A 322 -0.51 -5.72 -14.85
N ILE A 323 -0.56 -6.86 -15.55
CA ILE A 323 -0.05 -7.01 -16.91
C ILE A 323 -1.22 -6.74 -17.85
N HIS A 324 -1.14 -5.62 -18.61
CA HIS A 324 -2.24 -5.14 -19.45
C HIS A 324 -2.76 -6.22 -20.40
N GLY A 325 -4.06 -6.47 -20.36
CA GLY A 325 -4.75 -7.47 -21.19
C GLY A 325 -4.57 -8.92 -20.74
N GLN A 326 -3.76 -9.19 -19.71
CA GLN A 326 -3.53 -10.54 -19.19
C GLN A 326 -4.07 -10.73 -17.76
N THR A 327 -3.62 -9.90 -16.80
CA THR A 327 -4.03 -10.00 -15.40
C THR A 327 -4.97 -8.88 -14.98
N GLY A 328 -5.22 -7.92 -15.85
CA GLY A 328 -6.06 -6.75 -15.67
C GLY A 328 -5.84 -5.76 -16.81
N TYR A 329 -6.31 -4.54 -16.64
CA TYR A 329 -6.12 -3.47 -17.62
C TYR A 329 -5.47 -2.25 -16.97
N LEU A 330 -4.58 -1.60 -17.73
CA LEU A 330 -3.92 -0.36 -17.36
C LEU A 330 -4.36 0.78 -18.27
N VAL A 331 -4.55 1.95 -17.72
CA VAL A 331 -4.81 3.22 -18.40
C VAL A 331 -3.85 4.29 -17.90
N GLU A 332 -3.68 5.36 -18.64
CA GLU A 332 -2.94 6.52 -18.13
C GLU A 332 -3.74 7.25 -17.04
N PRO A 333 -3.07 7.91 -16.09
CA PRO A 333 -3.76 8.72 -15.08
C PRO A 333 -4.73 9.71 -15.72
N GLN A 334 -5.95 9.78 -15.16
CA GLN A 334 -7.03 10.66 -15.64
C GLN A 334 -7.65 10.27 -17.01
N ASP A 335 -7.26 9.15 -17.62
CA ASP A 335 -7.97 8.60 -18.78
C ASP A 335 -9.24 7.86 -18.33
N TYR A 336 -10.23 8.63 -17.92
CA TYR A 336 -11.51 8.10 -17.43
C TYR A 336 -12.34 7.45 -18.55
N GLY A 337 -12.21 7.93 -19.79
CA GLY A 337 -12.89 7.36 -20.95
C GLY A 337 -12.34 5.99 -21.32
N GLY A 338 -11.01 5.85 -21.35
CA GLY A 338 -10.35 4.56 -21.55
C GLY A 338 -10.68 3.58 -20.43
N ALA A 339 -10.66 4.01 -19.17
CA ALA A 339 -11.06 3.19 -18.03
C ALA A 339 -12.51 2.71 -18.14
N ALA A 340 -13.46 3.60 -18.45
CA ALA A 340 -14.87 3.24 -18.64
C ALA A 340 -15.06 2.21 -19.77
N THR A 341 -14.35 2.36 -20.88
CA THR A 341 -14.39 1.41 -22.00
C THR A 341 -13.92 0.02 -21.59
N LEU A 342 -12.82 -0.08 -20.83
CA LEU A 342 -12.28 -1.35 -20.36
C LEU A 342 -13.16 -2.00 -19.28
N VAL A 343 -13.77 -1.20 -18.41
CA VAL A 343 -14.78 -1.69 -17.46
C VAL A 343 -15.99 -2.26 -18.20
N MET A 344 -16.56 -1.54 -19.17
CA MET A 344 -17.67 -2.03 -19.98
C MET A 344 -17.32 -3.32 -20.73
N LYS A 345 -16.11 -3.44 -21.25
CA LYS A 345 -15.62 -4.67 -21.88
C LYS A 345 -15.67 -5.86 -20.91
N LEU A 346 -15.17 -5.68 -19.68
CA LEU A 346 -15.20 -6.72 -18.65
C LEU A 346 -16.63 -7.04 -18.18
N LEU A 347 -17.53 -6.06 -18.09
CA LEU A 347 -18.91 -6.29 -17.69
C LEU A 347 -19.70 -7.07 -18.74
N ARG A 348 -19.44 -6.84 -20.03
CA ARG A 348 -20.15 -7.46 -21.16
C ARG A 348 -19.62 -8.86 -21.49
N ASP A 349 -18.39 -9.21 -21.07
CA ASP A 349 -17.77 -10.50 -21.35
C ASP A 349 -17.39 -11.23 -20.05
N PRO A 350 -18.29 -12.06 -19.49
CA PRO A 350 -18.03 -12.84 -18.28
C PRO A 350 -16.89 -13.85 -18.43
N GLU A 351 -16.66 -14.38 -19.66
CA GLU A 351 -15.59 -15.34 -19.91
C GLU A 351 -14.22 -14.66 -19.82
N LEU A 352 -14.04 -13.55 -20.54
CA LEU A 352 -12.84 -12.73 -20.47
C LEU A 352 -12.55 -12.31 -19.01
N ARG A 353 -13.60 -11.92 -18.27
CA ARG A 353 -13.49 -11.53 -16.86
C ARG A 353 -12.96 -12.67 -16.00
N ARG A 354 -13.47 -13.89 -16.17
CA ARG A 354 -12.97 -15.10 -15.46
C ARG A 354 -11.54 -15.44 -15.82
N GLN A 355 -11.20 -15.38 -17.10
CA GLN A 355 -9.85 -15.66 -17.59
C GLN A 355 -8.81 -14.68 -17.00
N ILE A 356 -9.08 -13.38 -17.09
CA ILE A 356 -8.19 -12.33 -16.56
C ILE A 356 -8.05 -12.48 -15.03
N GLY A 357 -9.15 -12.72 -14.31
CA GLY A 357 -9.12 -12.93 -12.87
C GLY A 357 -8.29 -14.14 -12.46
N ALA A 358 -8.41 -15.26 -13.17
CA ALA A 358 -7.63 -16.47 -12.91
C ALA A 358 -6.13 -16.25 -13.13
N GLN A 359 -5.76 -15.56 -14.22
CA GLN A 359 -4.36 -15.21 -14.51
C GLN A 359 -3.81 -14.22 -13.47
N GLY A 360 -4.62 -13.26 -13.03
CA GLY A 360 -4.27 -12.32 -11.98
C GLY A 360 -3.96 -13.02 -10.65
N ARG A 361 -4.81 -13.97 -10.24
CA ARG A 361 -4.56 -14.77 -9.03
C ARG A 361 -3.25 -15.55 -9.10
N GLU A 362 -2.98 -16.18 -10.24
CA GLU A 362 -1.74 -16.96 -10.41
C GLU A 362 -0.51 -16.06 -10.38
N HIS A 363 -0.58 -14.88 -10.96
CA HIS A 363 0.49 -13.90 -10.92
C HIS A 363 0.79 -13.44 -9.48
N VAL A 364 -0.26 -13.13 -8.69
CA VAL A 364 -0.11 -12.78 -7.26
C VAL A 364 0.43 -13.96 -6.45
N ARG A 365 -0.05 -15.19 -6.70
CA ARG A 365 0.42 -16.40 -6.01
C ARG A 365 1.92 -16.60 -6.16
N GLN A 366 2.47 -16.27 -7.32
CA GLN A 366 3.89 -16.46 -7.61
C GLN A 366 4.77 -15.35 -7.04
N ARG A 367 4.25 -14.11 -6.91
CA ARG A 367 5.08 -12.92 -6.72
C ARG A 367 4.78 -12.09 -5.49
N PHE A 368 3.53 -12.07 -5.00
CA PHE A 368 3.08 -11.07 -4.04
C PHE A 368 2.40 -11.67 -2.79
N LEU A 369 2.85 -12.87 -2.38
CA LEU A 369 2.44 -13.48 -1.10
C LEU A 369 3.56 -13.36 -0.06
N MET A 370 3.18 -13.32 1.23
CA MET A 370 4.11 -13.19 2.35
C MET A 370 5.32 -14.13 2.33
N PRO A 371 5.23 -15.42 1.94
CA PRO A 371 6.42 -16.28 1.86
C PRO A 371 7.46 -15.79 0.86
N LYS A 372 7.05 -15.13 -0.24
CA LYS A 372 7.97 -14.54 -1.20
C LYS A 372 8.64 -13.29 -0.64
N LEU A 373 7.85 -12.42 0.01
CA LEU A 373 8.38 -11.23 0.68
C LEU A 373 9.40 -11.60 1.75
N LEU A 374 9.07 -12.59 2.59
CA LEU A 374 10.00 -13.09 3.60
C LEU A 374 11.30 -13.60 2.96
N LEU A 375 11.19 -14.41 1.90
CA LEU A 375 12.38 -14.93 1.19
C LEU A 375 13.25 -13.79 0.64
N ASP A 376 12.65 -12.74 0.09
CA ASP A 376 13.40 -11.59 -0.45
C ASP A 376 14.14 -10.83 0.66
N TRP A 377 13.48 -10.64 1.82
CA TRP A 377 14.12 -10.04 2.99
C TRP A 377 15.26 -10.91 3.53
N LEU A 378 15.06 -12.23 3.65
CA LEU A 378 16.11 -13.14 4.13
C LEU A 378 17.35 -13.13 3.23
N ASN A 379 17.13 -13.14 1.90
CA ASN A 379 18.25 -13.08 0.94
C ASN A 379 19.02 -11.76 1.06
N MET A 380 18.31 -10.63 1.14
CA MET A 380 18.92 -9.31 1.31
C MET A 380 19.68 -9.21 2.63
N LEU A 381 19.10 -9.67 3.73
CA LEU A 381 19.75 -9.64 5.03
C LEU A 381 21.03 -10.51 5.05
N ALA A 382 21.03 -11.64 4.35
CA ALA A 382 22.20 -12.48 4.20
C ALA A 382 23.32 -11.86 3.32
N GLU A 383 22.96 -10.95 2.41
CA GLU A 383 23.94 -10.19 1.62
C GLU A 383 24.59 -9.05 2.43
N LEU A 384 23.91 -8.56 3.47
CA LEU A 384 24.39 -7.48 4.33
C LEU A 384 25.15 -7.96 5.57
N ALA A 385 24.92 -9.21 5.99
CA ALA A 385 25.59 -9.84 7.14
C ALA A 385 27.00 -10.31 6.78
#